data_b59049eab309f22a845c0e9e703605fe
#
_entry.id   b59049eab309f22a845c0e9e703605fe
#
_cell.length_a   1.000
_cell.length_b   1.000
_cell.length_c   1.000
_cell.angle_alpha   90.00
_cell.angle_beta   90.00
_cell.angle_gamma   90.00
#
_symmetry.space_group_name_H-M   'P 1'
#
loop_
_entity.id
_entity.type
_entity.pdbx_description
1 polymer ?
#
loop_
_entity_poly.entity_id
_entity_poly.type
_entity_poly.pdbx_seq_one_letter_code
_entity_poly.pdbx_strand_id
1 'polypeptide(L)'
;MIRKAETLVQSDKKIRILIAGYPGIGKSTLALSAPNPLHIDVDFGIDRIEPRYRRDFIQPKTYDEILADLTPENVKDYDSLVFDTGGKLISLMSLWAIKKDPKYSQRDGSLSLKGYGFVGKEFQRLMDYCFYELDKHIVMVFHAVEDKDGDNTRLRIKVEGQTKNNVWETQDLGGFVEMYGNNRTIGFSNCERYFAKGTRGVNGIIRIPELKENDPNDFLTKLFAQYNAKSAAEVAAANEQQKAYEAAMEAGREIIASVTDADTANAAMPKLKKIAHALTSELETNTAWNNRIKSLGLFYDKVLKKYTPKPEEKKEAE
;
A
#
# COMPACT_ATOMS: atom_id res chain seq x y z
N MET A 1 -20.52 2.78 -6.51
CA MET A 1 -20.60 4.27 -6.34
C MET A 1 -19.21 4.84 -6.65
N ILE A 2 -19.10 5.77 -7.59
CA ILE A 2 -17.86 6.45 -7.92
C ILE A 2 -17.59 7.50 -6.84
N ARG A 3 -16.41 7.45 -6.20
CA ARG A 3 -15.96 8.48 -5.25
C ARG A 3 -14.94 9.38 -5.95
N LYS A 4 -15.03 10.69 -5.76
CA LYS A 4 -14.02 11.62 -6.25
C LYS A 4 -12.77 11.54 -5.36
N ALA A 5 -11.58 11.62 -5.96
CA ALA A 5 -10.31 11.50 -5.24
C ALA A 5 -10.19 12.52 -4.09
N GLU A 6 -10.70 13.75 -4.31
CA GLU A 6 -10.72 14.84 -3.33
C GLU A 6 -11.59 14.56 -2.10
N THR A 7 -12.56 13.62 -2.21
CA THR A 7 -13.45 13.23 -1.09
C THR A 7 -12.90 12.04 -0.30
N LEU A 8 -11.66 11.63 -0.57
CA LEU A 8 -11.03 10.55 0.15
C LEU A 8 -10.65 11.02 1.56
N VAL A 9 -11.64 11.06 2.45
CA VAL A 9 -11.38 11.17 3.89
C VAL A 9 -10.86 9.81 4.32
N GLN A 10 -9.59 9.73 4.66
CA GLN A 10 -9.04 8.51 5.20
C GLN A 10 -9.48 8.35 6.65
N SER A 11 -10.48 7.52 6.85
CA SER A 11 -10.68 6.79 8.10
C SER A 11 -9.52 5.81 8.31
N ASP A 12 -9.31 5.36 9.53
CA ASP A 12 -8.30 4.36 9.90
C ASP A 12 -8.36 3.14 8.98
N LYS A 13 -7.48 3.14 7.99
CA LYS A 13 -7.40 2.03 7.02
C LYS A 13 -6.87 0.80 7.73
N LYS A 14 -7.57 -0.32 7.60
CA LYS A 14 -7.02 -1.61 8.01
C LYS A 14 -5.76 -1.94 7.19
N ILE A 15 -4.84 -2.67 7.76
CA ILE A 15 -3.51 -2.94 7.19
C ILE A 15 -3.28 -4.43 7.20
N ARG A 16 -2.74 -4.95 6.10
CA ARG A 16 -2.25 -6.33 5.99
C ARG A 16 -0.74 -6.31 6.00
N ILE A 17 -0.14 -6.98 6.98
CA ILE A 17 1.32 -7.02 7.14
C ILE A 17 1.83 -8.45 7.23
N LEU A 18 2.93 -8.72 6.52
CA LEU A 18 3.69 -9.94 6.60
C LEU A 18 4.97 -9.70 7.42
N ILE A 19 5.22 -10.56 8.40
CA ILE A 19 6.43 -10.58 9.22
C ILE A 19 7.14 -11.91 9.01
N ALA A 20 8.31 -11.87 8.40
CA ALA A 20 9.14 -13.06 8.17
C ALA A 20 10.44 -12.99 8.98
N GLY A 21 11.05 -14.14 9.25
CA GLY A 21 12.35 -14.23 9.92
C GLY A 21 12.62 -15.63 10.45
N TYR A 22 13.84 -15.85 10.97
CA TYR A 22 14.24 -17.14 11.53
C TYR A 22 13.42 -17.53 12.76
N PRO A 23 13.31 -18.83 13.07
CA PRO A 23 12.74 -19.30 14.34
C PRO A 23 13.45 -18.64 15.54
N GLY A 24 12.69 -18.36 16.60
CA GLY A 24 13.25 -17.80 17.85
C GLY A 24 13.58 -16.30 17.85
N ILE A 25 13.45 -15.57 16.69
CA ILE A 25 13.80 -14.14 16.62
C ILE A 25 12.74 -13.20 17.22
N GLY A 26 11.66 -13.73 17.82
CA GLY A 26 10.61 -12.95 18.49
C GLY A 26 9.50 -12.41 17.56
N LYS A 27 9.21 -13.09 16.45
CA LYS A 27 8.14 -12.71 15.50
C LYS A 27 6.74 -12.74 16.12
N SER A 28 6.42 -13.78 16.88
CA SER A 28 5.11 -13.94 17.54
C SER A 28 4.85 -12.78 18.51
N THR A 29 5.81 -12.47 19.39
CA THR A 29 5.70 -11.31 20.29
C THR A 29 5.55 -10.00 19.54
N LEU A 30 6.28 -9.83 18.42
CA LEU A 30 6.15 -8.65 17.56
C LEU A 30 4.77 -8.59 16.90
N ALA A 31 4.26 -9.69 16.39
CA ALA A 31 2.94 -9.76 15.75
C ALA A 31 1.80 -9.40 16.73
N LEU A 32 1.92 -9.84 17.98
CA LEU A 32 0.95 -9.55 19.06
C LEU A 32 1.06 -8.11 19.61
N SER A 33 1.91 -7.27 19.03
CA SER A 33 1.93 -5.81 19.29
C SER A 33 0.96 -5.03 18.39
N ALA A 34 0.20 -5.71 17.55
CA ALA A 34 -0.88 -5.11 16.74
C ALA A 34 -2.03 -4.58 17.62
N PRO A 35 -2.87 -3.67 17.08
CA PRO A 35 -4.03 -3.18 17.84
C PRO A 35 -4.97 -4.33 18.22
N ASN A 36 -5.26 -4.47 19.50
CA ASN A 36 -6.20 -5.44 20.08
C ASN A 36 -6.30 -6.80 19.33
N PRO A 37 -5.23 -7.61 19.32
CA PRO A 37 -5.12 -8.77 18.44
C PRO A 37 -5.78 -10.02 19.00
N LEU A 38 -6.50 -10.77 18.14
CA LEU A 38 -6.82 -12.18 18.33
C LEU A 38 -5.69 -13.02 17.71
N HIS A 39 -5.09 -13.91 18.51
CA HIS A 39 -4.02 -14.80 18.07
C HIS A 39 -4.56 -16.13 17.53
N ILE A 40 -4.46 -16.36 16.23
CA ILE A 40 -4.76 -17.65 15.59
C ILE A 40 -3.45 -18.45 15.62
N ASP A 41 -3.23 -19.18 16.74
CA ASP A 41 -2.01 -19.95 17.02
C ASP A 41 -2.07 -21.33 16.36
N VAL A 42 -1.82 -21.35 15.06
CA VAL A 42 -1.84 -22.56 14.22
C VAL A 42 -0.63 -23.47 14.50
N ASP A 43 0.41 -22.92 15.08
CA ASP A 43 1.68 -23.61 15.38
C ASP A 43 1.74 -24.13 16.83
N PHE A 44 0.69 -23.91 17.61
CA PHE A 44 0.60 -24.28 19.02
C PHE A 44 1.79 -23.74 19.84
N GLY A 45 2.16 -22.50 19.60
CA GLY A 45 3.37 -21.89 20.13
C GLY A 45 3.16 -20.85 21.22
N ILE A 46 1.94 -20.63 21.70
CA ILE A 46 1.63 -19.57 22.67
C ILE A 46 2.40 -19.72 24.00
N ASP A 47 2.70 -20.96 24.38
CA ASP A 47 3.49 -21.24 25.60
C ASP A 47 4.94 -20.75 25.53
N ARG A 48 5.49 -20.59 24.31
CA ARG A 48 6.81 -20.00 24.02
C ARG A 48 6.84 -18.49 24.14
N ILE A 49 5.66 -17.84 24.19
CA ILE A 49 5.53 -16.40 24.35
C ILE A 49 5.48 -16.07 25.85
N GLU A 50 6.24 -15.07 26.26
CA GLU A 50 6.25 -14.60 27.63
C GLU A 50 4.82 -14.24 28.11
N PRO A 51 4.34 -14.70 29.28
CA PRO A 51 2.94 -14.60 29.68
C PRO A 51 2.33 -13.20 29.58
N ARG A 52 3.08 -12.16 29.92
CA ARG A 52 2.63 -10.76 29.84
C ARG A 52 2.35 -10.25 28.43
N TYR A 53 2.86 -10.91 27.38
CA TYR A 53 2.66 -10.55 25.98
C TYR A 53 1.65 -11.43 25.26
N ARG A 54 1.13 -12.47 25.94
CA ARG A 54 0.05 -13.29 25.39
C ARG A 54 -1.22 -12.46 25.24
N ARG A 55 -2.02 -12.83 24.26
CA ARG A 55 -3.33 -12.24 23.97
C ARG A 55 -4.35 -13.35 23.85
N ASP A 56 -5.62 -13.00 23.76
CA ASP A 56 -6.67 -13.97 23.47
C ASP A 56 -6.32 -14.78 22.24
N PHE A 57 -6.58 -16.06 22.25
CA PHE A 57 -6.11 -16.95 21.20
C PHE A 57 -7.07 -18.11 20.93
N ILE A 58 -6.95 -18.64 19.70
CA ILE A 58 -7.52 -19.92 19.29
C ILE A 58 -6.39 -20.83 18.80
N GLN A 59 -6.52 -22.15 19.02
CA GLN A 59 -5.56 -23.19 18.58
C GLN A 59 -6.24 -24.22 17.68
N PRO A 60 -6.59 -23.84 16.44
CA PRO A 60 -7.30 -24.71 15.52
C PRO A 60 -6.40 -25.84 15.01
N LYS A 61 -6.94 -27.06 14.95
CA LYS A 61 -6.28 -28.25 14.42
C LYS A 61 -6.61 -28.47 12.94
N THR A 62 -7.68 -27.89 12.46
CA THR A 62 -8.17 -28.00 11.08
C THR A 62 -8.51 -26.64 10.50
N TYR A 63 -8.55 -26.56 9.17
CA TYR A 63 -8.99 -25.34 8.50
C TYR A 63 -10.48 -25.07 8.71
N ASP A 64 -11.31 -26.11 8.84
CA ASP A 64 -12.73 -25.96 9.14
C ASP A 64 -12.96 -25.30 10.51
N GLU A 65 -12.15 -25.60 11.53
CA GLU A 65 -12.18 -24.92 12.83
C GLU A 65 -11.84 -23.43 12.69
N ILE A 66 -10.83 -23.07 11.88
CA ILE A 66 -10.52 -21.67 11.61
C ILE A 66 -11.72 -20.94 11.01
N LEU A 67 -12.40 -21.55 10.03
CA LEU A 67 -13.58 -20.95 9.41
C LEU A 67 -14.77 -20.84 10.39
N ALA A 68 -14.92 -21.78 11.31
CA ALA A 68 -15.97 -21.77 12.32
C ALA A 68 -15.73 -20.67 13.38
N ASP A 69 -14.47 -20.40 13.73
CA ASP A 69 -14.11 -19.40 14.75
C ASP A 69 -14.09 -17.98 14.19
N LEU A 70 -13.71 -17.79 12.92
CA LEU A 70 -13.63 -16.47 12.29
C LEU A 70 -15.00 -16.00 11.77
N THR A 71 -15.94 -15.79 12.67
CA THR A 71 -17.24 -15.21 12.36
C THR A 71 -17.33 -13.75 12.82
N PRO A 72 -18.20 -12.90 12.23
CA PRO A 72 -18.36 -11.52 12.67
C PRO A 72 -18.64 -11.40 14.17
N GLU A 73 -19.45 -12.32 14.73
CA GLU A 73 -19.81 -12.32 16.15
C GLU A 73 -18.60 -12.64 17.05
N ASN A 74 -17.81 -13.65 16.69
CA ASN A 74 -16.67 -14.10 17.50
C ASN A 74 -15.50 -13.08 17.48
N VAL A 75 -15.33 -12.34 16.40
CA VAL A 75 -14.19 -11.44 16.26
C VAL A 75 -14.55 -9.95 16.43
N LYS A 76 -15.79 -9.62 16.78
CA LYS A 76 -16.26 -8.22 16.87
C LYS A 76 -15.41 -7.34 17.78
N ASP A 77 -14.94 -7.90 18.89
CA ASP A 77 -14.21 -7.17 19.93
C ASP A 77 -12.70 -7.04 19.65
N TYR A 78 -12.21 -7.61 18.54
CA TYR A 78 -10.80 -7.54 18.14
C TYR A 78 -10.61 -6.61 16.95
N ASP A 79 -9.46 -5.93 16.88
CA ASP A 79 -9.08 -5.06 15.75
C ASP A 79 -8.16 -5.74 14.75
N SER A 80 -7.42 -6.75 15.20
CA SER A 80 -6.42 -7.45 14.40
C SER A 80 -6.56 -8.96 14.50
N LEU A 81 -6.30 -9.68 13.40
CA LEU A 81 -6.16 -11.12 13.34
C LEU A 81 -4.69 -11.47 13.07
N VAL A 82 -4.07 -12.21 13.98
CA VAL A 82 -2.66 -12.63 13.89
C VAL A 82 -2.58 -14.11 13.59
N PHE A 83 -2.18 -14.47 12.36
CA PHE A 83 -1.98 -15.87 11.95
C PHE A 83 -0.53 -16.30 12.20
N ASP A 84 -0.30 -17.14 13.18
CA ASP A 84 1.01 -17.64 13.59
C ASP A 84 1.06 -19.19 13.56
N THR A 85 1.64 -19.82 12.52
CA THR A 85 2.29 -19.22 11.36
C THR A 85 1.47 -19.39 10.08
N GLY A 86 1.63 -18.48 9.13
CA GLY A 86 0.98 -18.56 7.82
C GLY A 86 1.39 -19.81 7.01
N GLY A 87 2.63 -20.29 7.20
CA GLY A 87 3.07 -21.55 6.58
C GLY A 87 2.26 -22.76 7.08
N LYS A 88 1.96 -22.82 8.38
CA LYS A 88 1.14 -23.88 8.97
C LYS A 88 -0.33 -23.75 8.53
N LEU A 89 -0.86 -22.52 8.47
CA LEU A 89 -2.19 -22.25 7.91
C LEU A 89 -2.33 -22.82 6.49
N ILE A 90 -1.36 -22.54 5.60
CA ILE A 90 -1.35 -23.10 4.24
C ILE A 90 -1.29 -24.63 4.26
N SER A 91 -0.57 -25.23 5.20
CA SER A 91 -0.55 -26.69 5.37
C SER A 91 -1.92 -27.25 5.77
N LEU A 92 -2.65 -26.59 6.68
CA LEU A 92 -4.03 -26.99 7.04
C LEU A 92 -4.99 -26.83 5.85
N MET A 93 -4.88 -25.77 5.09
CA MET A 93 -5.65 -25.57 3.84
C MET A 93 -5.34 -26.66 2.81
N SER A 94 -4.08 -27.10 2.73
CA SER A 94 -3.68 -28.18 1.83
C SER A 94 -4.31 -29.51 2.20
N LEU A 95 -4.29 -29.87 3.46
CA LEU A 95 -4.96 -31.09 3.98
C LEU A 95 -6.47 -31.01 3.76
N TRP A 96 -7.08 -29.88 4.01
CA TRP A 96 -8.50 -29.65 3.78
C TRP A 96 -8.86 -29.78 2.29
N ALA A 97 -8.06 -29.23 1.38
CA ALA A 97 -8.28 -29.34 -0.06
C ALA A 97 -8.23 -30.80 -0.54
N ILE A 98 -7.22 -31.57 -0.11
CA ILE A 98 -7.07 -32.98 -0.42
C ILE A 98 -8.28 -33.78 0.07
N LYS A 99 -8.73 -33.52 1.30
CA LYS A 99 -9.92 -34.17 1.87
C LYS A 99 -11.21 -33.83 1.12
N LYS A 100 -11.30 -32.62 0.58
CA LYS A 100 -12.48 -32.14 -0.14
C LYS A 100 -12.65 -32.76 -1.51
N ASP A 101 -11.56 -33.01 -2.25
CA ASP A 101 -11.62 -33.60 -3.58
C ASP A 101 -10.30 -34.32 -3.92
N PRO A 102 -10.33 -35.63 -4.23
CA PRO A 102 -9.14 -36.41 -4.58
C PRO A 102 -8.33 -35.86 -5.75
N LYS A 103 -8.92 -35.05 -6.66
CA LYS A 103 -8.19 -34.41 -7.77
C LYS A 103 -7.12 -33.42 -7.29
N TYR A 104 -7.18 -32.96 -6.03
CA TYR A 104 -6.20 -32.08 -5.43
C TYR A 104 -5.03 -32.82 -4.80
N SER A 105 -5.06 -34.16 -4.78
CA SER A 105 -3.97 -35.00 -4.30
C SER A 105 -3.21 -35.67 -5.45
N GLN A 106 -1.92 -35.92 -5.21
CA GLN A 106 -1.11 -36.85 -5.98
C GLN A 106 -1.20 -38.26 -5.37
N ARG A 107 -0.61 -39.26 -6.03
CA ARG A 107 -0.61 -40.67 -5.55
C ARG A 107 0.13 -40.83 -4.22
N ASP A 108 1.12 -39.97 -3.95
CA ASP A 108 1.91 -39.96 -2.70
C ASP A 108 1.26 -39.18 -1.56
N GLY A 109 0.05 -38.64 -1.78
CA GLY A 109 -0.66 -37.85 -0.77
C GLY A 109 -0.27 -36.37 -0.75
N SER A 110 0.67 -35.92 -1.58
CA SER A 110 1.00 -34.50 -1.71
C SER A 110 -0.02 -33.75 -2.56
N LEU A 111 0.00 -32.39 -2.54
CA LEU A 111 -0.85 -31.57 -3.40
C LEU A 111 -0.52 -31.76 -4.88
N SER A 112 -1.53 -31.89 -5.72
CA SER A 112 -1.41 -31.81 -7.17
C SER A 112 -1.24 -30.33 -7.61
N LEU A 113 -0.83 -30.09 -8.86
CA LEU A 113 -0.78 -28.73 -9.42
C LEU A 113 -2.12 -28.00 -9.33
N LYS A 114 -3.23 -28.72 -9.54
CA LYS A 114 -4.59 -28.19 -9.35
C LYS A 114 -4.86 -27.86 -7.88
N GLY A 115 -4.36 -28.68 -6.97
CA GLY A 115 -4.45 -28.48 -5.53
C GLY A 115 -3.72 -27.21 -5.08
N TYR A 116 -2.52 -26.97 -5.56
CA TYR A 116 -1.79 -25.69 -5.27
C TYR A 116 -2.57 -24.46 -5.75
N GLY A 117 -3.14 -24.50 -6.95
CA GLY A 117 -3.98 -23.41 -7.46
C GLY A 117 -5.24 -23.19 -6.63
N PHE A 118 -5.87 -24.29 -6.15
CA PHE A 118 -7.04 -24.21 -5.29
C PHE A 118 -6.70 -23.61 -3.93
N VAL A 119 -5.64 -24.07 -3.27
CA VAL A 119 -5.17 -23.56 -1.97
C VAL A 119 -4.79 -22.08 -2.07
N GLY A 120 -4.13 -21.67 -3.16
CA GLY A 120 -3.79 -20.25 -3.39
C GLY A 120 -5.03 -19.35 -3.48
N LYS A 121 -6.08 -19.80 -4.17
CA LYS A 121 -7.36 -19.07 -4.26
C LYS A 121 -8.09 -19.04 -2.90
N GLU A 122 -8.06 -20.15 -2.16
CA GLU A 122 -8.69 -20.21 -0.84
C GLU A 122 -7.96 -19.30 0.16
N PHE A 123 -6.64 -19.23 0.09
CA PHE A 123 -5.87 -18.30 0.89
C PHE A 123 -6.27 -16.85 0.60
N GLN A 124 -6.37 -16.47 -0.67
CA GLN A 124 -6.84 -15.13 -1.07
C GLN A 124 -8.26 -14.87 -0.54
N ARG A 125 -9.17 -15.83 -0.70
CA ARG A 125 -10.55 -15.73 -0.20
C ARG A 125 -10.60 -15.49 1.31
N LEU A 126 -9.81 -16.21 2.09
CA LEU A 126 -9.74 -16.03 3.54
C LEU A 126 -9.21 -14.63 3.89
N MET A 127 -8.14 -14.17 3.21
CA MET A 127 -7.58 -12.84 3.44
C MET A 127 -8.58 -11.74 3.09
N ASP A 128 -9.28 -11.86 1.98
CA ASP A 128 -10.31 -10.91 1.55
C ASP A 128 -11.50 -10.89 2.52
N TYR A 129 -11.95 -12.04 2.97
CA TYR A 129 -13.00 -12.16 3.98
C TYR A 129 -12.61 -11.45 5.30
N CYS A 130 -11.43 -11.76 5.83
CA CYS A 130 -10.94 -11.12 7.06
C CYS A 130 -10.76 -9.60 6.92
N PHE A 131 -10.34 -9.15 5.74
CA PHE A 131 -10.03 -7.75 5.52
C PHE A 131 -11.25 -6.90 5.15
N TYR A 132 -12.08 -7.37 4.20
CA TYR A 132 -13.19 -6.59 3.66
C TYR A 132 -14.52 -6.83 4.36
N GLU A 133 -14.78 -8.06 4.82
CA GLU A 133 -16.06 -8.41 5.46
C GLU A 133 -15.98 -8.30 6.98
N LEU A 134 -14.91 -8.82 7.60
CA LEU A 134 -14.70 -8.70 9.04
C LEU A 134 -14.08 -7.35 9.46
N ASP A 135 -13.54 -6.56 8.51
CA ASP A 135 -12.89 -5.25 8.73
C ASP A 135 -11.78 -5.30 9.78
N LYS A 136 -10.80 -6.20 9.61
CA LYS A 136 -9.70 -6.42 10.55
C LYS A 136 -8.34 -6.10 9.93
N HIS A 137 -7.39 -5.65 10.76
CA HIS A 137 -5.98 -5.75 10.40
C HIS A 137 -5.58 -7.23 10.31
N ILE A 138 -4.69 -7.55 9.37
CA ILE A 138 -4.19 -8.91 9.22
C ILE A 138 -2.67 -8.91 9.43
N VAL A 139 -2.20 -9.70 10.37
CA VAL A 139 -0.79 -9.91 10.64
C VAL A 139 -0.44 -11.37 10.34
N MET A 140 0.41 -11.58 9.33
CA MET A 140 0.85 -12.91 8.92
C MET A 140 2.30 -13.16 9.36
N VAL A 141 2.53 -14.18 10.17
CA VAL A 141 3.89 -14.57 10.60
C VAL A 141 4.39 -15.72 9.75
N PHE A 142 5.60 -15.59 9.21
CA PHE A 142 6.24 -16.66 8.43
C PHE A 142 7.65 -16.98 8.93
N HIS A 143 8.03 -18.24 8.83
CA HIS A 143 9.44 -18.62 8.93
C HIS A 143 10.18 -18.21 7.65
N ALA A 144 11.40 -17.72 7.81
CA ALA A 144 12.31 -17.51 6.71
C ALA A 144 13.17 -18.75 6.48
N VAL A 145 13.53 -18.98 5.24
CA VAL A 145 14.54 -19.97 4.80
C VAL A 145 15.53 -19.29 3.87
N GLU A 146 16.74 -19.80 3.86
CA GLU A 146 17.75 -19.42 2.88
C GLU A 146 17.52 -20.17 1.57
N ASP A 147 17.63 -19.43 0.47
CA ASP A 147 17.55 -19.96 -0.88
C ASP A 147 18.72 -19.42 -1.68
N LYS A 148 19.39 -20.28 -2.44
CA LYS A 148 20.52 -19.88 -3.28
C LYS A 148 20.02 -19.26 -4.57
N ASP A 149 20.53 -18.07 -4.90
CA ASP A 149 20.28 -17.34 -6.13
C ASP A 149 21.65 -17.05 -6.79
N GLY A 150 22.15 -18.00 -7.56
CA GLY A 150 23.52 -18.02 -8.04
C GLY A 150 24.52 -18.13 -6.88
N ASP A 151 25.46 -17.19 -6.81
CA ASP A 151 26.46 -17.10 -5.72
C ASP A 151 25.91 -16.40 -4.46
N ASN A 152 24.71 -15.84 -4.52
CA ASN A 152 24.10 -15.12 -3.41
C ASN A 152 23.11 -16.01 -2.65
N THR A 153 23.04 -15.80 -1.33
CA THR A 153 22.01 -16.41 -0.48
C THR A 153 20.94 -15.38 -0.15
N ARG A 154 19.69 -15.70 -0.51
CA ARG A 154 18.54 -14.83 -0.22
C ARG A 154 17.62 -15.46 0.80
N LEU A 155 17.02 -14.63 1.65
CA LEU A 155 15.95 -15.03 2.54
C LEU A 155 14.62 -15.01 1.80
N ARG A 156 13.85 -16.09 1.97
CA ARG A 156 12.48 -16.19 1.45
C ARG A 156 11.56 -16.73 2.54
N ILE A 157 10.25 -16.46 2.43
CA ILE A 157 9.27 -17.10 3.29
C ILE A 157 9.20 -18.60 2.99
N LYS A 158 9.05 -19.40 4.03
CA LYS A 158 8.92 -20.87 3.93
C LYS A 158 7.50 -21.22 3.47
N VAL A 159 7.25 -21.09 2.17
CA VAL A 159 5.99 -21.43 1.48
C VAL A 159 6.33 -22.04 0.15
N GLU A 160 5.69 -23.15 -0.19
CA GLU A 160 5.89 -23.87 -1.44
C GLU A 160 4.95 -23.40 -2.56
N GLY A 161 5.41 -23.55 -3.80
CA GLY A 161 4.61 -23.35 -5.01
C GLY A 161 4.18 -21.89 -5.25
N GLN A 162 3.15 -21.75 -6.09
CA GLN A 162 2.57 -20.47 -6.50
C GLN A 162 1.96 -19.67 -5.34
N THR A 163 1.55 -20.33 -4.26
CA THR A 163 0.95 -19.69 -3.08
C THR A 163 1.87 -18.63 -2.46
N LYS A 164 3.20 -18.77 -2.62
CA LYS A 164 4.18 -17.77 -2.19
C LYS A 164 3.91 -16.38 -2.80
N ASN A 165 3.58 -16.31 -4.07
CA ASN A 165 3.27 -15.03 -4.73
C ASN A 165 1.96 -14.44 -4.21
N ASN A 166 0.92 -15.27 -4.07
CA ASN A 166 -0.38 -14.84 -3.53
C ASN A 166 -0.26 -14.27 -2.12
N VAL A 167 0.64 -14.83 -1.28
CA VAL A 167 0.90 -14.31 0.06
C VAL A 167 1.43 -12.87 0.01
N TRP A 168 2.40 -12.57 -0.87
CA TRP A 168 2.96 -11.22 -1.00
C TRP A 168 2.00 -10.22 -1.64
N GLU A 169 1.23 -10.65 -2.64
CA GLU A 169 0.30 -9.79 -3.37
C GLU A 169 -0.79 -9.21 -2.45
N THR A 170 -1.26 -10.01 -1.50
CA THR A 170 -2.32 -9.58 -0.57
C THR A 170 -1.86 -8.59 0.50
N GLN A 171 -0.56 -8.41 0.74
CA GLN A 171 -0.06 -7.56 1.81
C GLN A 171 0.08 -6.08 1.41
N ASP A 172 -0.17 -5.17 2.35
CA ASP A 172 0.16 -3.74 2.23
C ASP A 172 1.62 -3.48 2.62
N LEU A 173 2.11 -4.21 3.63
CA LEU A 173 3.47 -4.18 4.15
C LEU A 173 4.04 -5.60 4.25
N GLY A 174 5.35 -5.74 4.12
CA GLY A 174 6.02 -7.00 4.37
C GLY A 174 7.49 -6.81 4.71
N GLY A 175 7.90 -7.35 5.86
CA GLY A 175 9.25 -7.15 6.36
C GLY A 175 9.90 -8.42 6.91
N PHE A 176 11.24 -8.42 6.85
CA PHE A 176 12.08 -9.46 7.45
C PHE A 176 12.66 -8.97 8.77
N VAL A 177 12.45 -9.76 9.82
CA VAL A 177 13.04 -9.55 11.13
C VAL A 177 14.40 -10.19 11.18
N GLU A 178 15.43 -9.40 11.47
CA GLU A 178 16.82 -9.83 11.57
C GLU A 178 17.52 -9.15 12.76
N MET A 179 18.67 -9.70 13.14
CA MET A 179 19.60 -9.03 14.04
C MET A 179 20.58 -8.20 13.21
N TYR A 180 20.64 -6.89 13.47
CA TYR A 180 21.64 -5.99 12.93
C TYR A 180 22.56 -5.53 14.06
N GLY A 181 23.72 -6.17 14.16
CA GLY A 181 24.54 -6.10 15.38
C GLY A 181 23.74 -6.66 16.57
N ASN A 182 23.67 -5.93 17.65
CA ASN A 182 22.90 -6.30 18.85
C ASN A 182 21.42 -5.83 18.82
N ASN A 183 20.99 -5.22 17.71
CA ASN A 183 19.64 -4.69 17.60
C ASN A 183 18.76 -5.61 16.77
N ARG A 184 17.56 -5.93 17.27
CA ARG A 184 16.52 -6.57 16.48
C ARG A 184 15.88 -5.52 15.58
N THR A 185 15.76 -5.81 14.30
CA THR A 185 15.24 -4.89 13.30
C THR A 185 14.22 -5.58 12.41
N ILE A 186 13.38 -4.80 11.73
CA ILE A 186 12.53 -5.26 10.63
C ILE A 186 12.81 -4.40 9.40
N GLY A 187 13.12 -5.05 8.28
CA GLY A 187 13.43 -4.37 7.02
C GLY A 187 12.24 -4.40 6.07
N PHE A 188 11.79 -3.22 5.60
CA PHE A 188 10.67 -3.02 4.69
C PHE A 188 11.07 -2.60 3.28
N SER A 189 12.36 -2.48 2.99
CA SER A 189 12.87 -2.17 1.65
C SER A 189 13.54 -3.38 1.02
N ASN A 190 13.35 -3.54 -0.29
CA ASN A 190 14.04 -4.56 -1.06
C ASN A 190 15.55 -4.38 -0.95
N CYS A 191 16.28 -5.46 -0.78
CA CYS A 191 17.72 -5.51 -0.81
C CYS A 191 18.21 -6.81 -1.46
N GLU A 192 19.52 -6.99 -1.60
CA GLU A 192 20.08 -8.21 -2.15
C GLU A 192 19.71 -9.45 -1.34
N ARG A 193 19.52 -9.27 -0.02
CA ARG A 193 19.27 -10.37 0.92
C ARG A 193 17.81 -10.85 0.92
N TYR A 194 16.83 -9.97 0.69
CA TYR A 194 15.40 -10.34 0.69
C TYR A 194 14.53 -9.39 -0.13
N PHE A 195 13.38 -9.90 -0.54
CA PHE A 195 12.28 -9.09 -1.05
C PHE A 195 11.41 -8.61 0.12
N ALA A 196 11.17 -7.30 0.20
CA ALA A 196 10.29 -6.70 1.19
C ALA A 196 9.33 -5.71 0.54
N LYS A 197 8.31 -5.28 1.27
CA LYS A 197 7.29 -4.35 0.77
C LYS A 197 7.02 -3.27 1.80
N GLY A 198 7.48 -2.06 1.50
CA GLY A 198 7.22 -0.86 2.29
C GLY A 198 6.46 0.17 1.48
N THR A 199 5.47 0.81 2.09
CA THR A 199 4.65 1.85 1.45
C THR A 199 4.28 2.94 2.46
N ARG A 200 3.80 4.08 1.99
CA ARG A 200 3.31 5.19 2.81
C ARG A 200 4.25 5.61 3.94
N GLY A 201 5.56 5.66 3.63
CA GLY A 201 6.58 6.08 4.59
C GLY A 201 7.05 5.04 5.59
N VAL A 202 6.50 3.83 5.55
CA VAL A 202 7.08 2.66 6.18
C VAL A 202 8.04 2.03 5.19
N ASN A 203 9.32 2.28 5.34
CA ASN A 203 10.41 1.78 4.48
C ASN A 203 11.73 1.69 5.23
N GLY A 204 12.77 1.16 4.59
CA GLY A 204 14.08 0.99 5.19
C GLY A 204 14.11 -0.06 6.29
N ILE A 205 15.05 0.10 7.20
CA ILE A 205 15.24 -0.79 8.36
C ILE A 205 14.77 -0.05 9.60
N ILE A 206 13.81 -0.62 10.32
CA ILE A 206 13.25 -0.06 11.54
C ILE A 206 13.71 -0.90 12.71
N ARG A 207 14.24 -0.26 13.76
CA ARG A 207 14.64 -0.94 15.00
C ARG A 207 13.39 -1.35 15.78
N ILE A 208 13.34 -2.62 16.19
CA ILE A 208 12.34 -3.14 17.12
C ILE A 208 12.87 -2.90 18.54
N PRO A 209 12.15 -2.17 19.38
CA PRO A 209 12.59 -1.93 20.76
C PRO A 209 12.77 -3.23 21.54
N GLU A 210 13.74 -3.28 22.42
CA GLU A 210 13.84 -4.30 23.44
C GLU A 210 12.79 -3.98 24.52
N LEU A 211 11.95 -4.97 24.82
CA LEU A 211 10.88 -4.81 25.81
C LEU A 211 11.41 -5.07 27.21
N LYS A 212 11.39 -4.05 28.08
CA LYS A 212 11.67 -4.17 29.51
C LYS A 212 10.41 -4.62 30.26
N GLU A 213 10.56 -4.88 31.56
CA GLU A 213 9.52 -5.49 32.39
C GLU A 213 8.15 -4.79 32.34
N ASN A 214 8.13 -3.45 32.26
CA ASN A 214 6.90 -2.66 32.24
C ASN A 214 6.60 -1.99 30.89
N ASP A 215 7.37 -2.32 29.85
CA ASP A 215 7.15 -1.71 28.54
C ASP A 215 5.91 -2.30 27.86
N PRO A 216 5.06 -1.48 27.23
CA PRO A 216 3.94 -1.96 26.45
C PRO A 216 4.46 -2.62 25.17
N ASN A 217 3.86 -3.74 24.80
CA ASN A 217 4.10 -4.38 23.49
C ASN A 217 3.18 -3.76 22.43
N ASP A 218 3.56 -2.62 21.87
CA ASP A 218 2.72 -1.79 20.99
C ASP A 218 3.42 -1.35 19.67
N PHE A 219 4.48 -2.03 19.28
CA PHE A 219 5.28 -1.65 18.11
C PHE A 219 4.44 -1.56 16.82
N LEU A 220 3.65 -2.59 16.50
CA LEU A 220 2.80 -2.57 15.30
C LEU A 220 1.65 -1.58 15.43
N THR A 221 1.11 -1.38 16.62
CA THR A 221 0.10 -0.33 16.87
C THR A 221 0.63 1.05 16.49
N LYS A 222 1.85 1.38 16.92
CA LYS A 222 2.53 2.64 16.55
C LYS A 222 2.86 2.70 15.06
N LEU A 223 3.31 1.59 14.47
CA LEU A 223 3.62 1.50 13.04
C LEU A 223 2.37 1.73 12.18
N PHE A 224 1.23 1.16 12.55
CA PHE A 224 -0.03 1.34 11.85
C PHE A 224 -0.57 2.76 11.98
N ALA A 225 -0.44 3.37 13.15
CA ALA A 225 -0.76 4.78 13.35
C ALA A 225 0.10 5.69 12.46
N GLN A 226 1.42 5.46 12.38
CA GLN A 226 2.33 6.19 11.50
C GLN A 226 1.97 6.02 10.02
N TYR A 227 1.65 4.81 9.59
CA TYR A 227 1.22 4.50 8.23
C TYR A 227 -0.05 5.27 7.83
N ASN A 228 -1.03 5.32 8.72
CA ASN A 228 -2.30 6.02 8.50
C ASN A 228 -2.12 7.54 8.56
N ALA A 229 -1.33 8.08 9.49
CA ALA A 229 -1.05 9.50 9.63
C ALA A 229 -0.36 10.09 8.38
N LYS A 230 0.64 9.39 7.83
CA LYS A 230 1.33 9.85 6.62
C LYS A 230 0.43 9.83 5.40
N SER A 231 -0.41 8.81 5.29
CA SER A 231 -1.41 8.74 4.23
C SER A 231 -2.39 9.93 4.27
N ALA A 232 -2.85 10.35 5.44
CA ALA A 232 -3.72 11.51 5.60
C ALA A 232 -3.02 12.82 5.20
N ALA A 233 -1.75 12.99 5.57
CA ALA A 233 -0.95 14.15 5.19
C ALA A 233 -0.69 14.21 3.67
N GLU A 234 -0.41 13.08 3.02
CA GLU A 234 -0.24 13.01 1.57
C GLU A 234 -1.52 13.39 0.81
N VAL A 235 -2.68 12.93 1.29
CA VAL A 235 -3.99 13.30 0.72
C VAL A 235 -4.28 14.78 0.94
N ALA A 236 -4.02 15.33 2.12
CA ALA A 236 -4.21 16.75 2.39
C ALA A 236 -3.33 17.61 1.46
N ALA A 237 -2.05 17.26 1.29
CA ALA A 237 -1.14 17.95 0.38
C ALA A 237 -1.60 17.88 -1.09
N ALA A 238 -2.07 16.71 -1.54
CA ALA A 238 -2.61 16.53 -2.89
C ALA A 238 -3.88 17.37 -3.11
N ASN A 239 -4.78 17.43 -2.12
CA ASN A 239 -5.99 18.25 -2.18
C ASN A 239 -5.66 19.76 -2.22
N GLU A 240 -4.65 20.22 -1.49
CA GLU A 240 -4.18 21.62 -1.58
C GLU A 240 -3.60 21.94 -2.97
N GLN A 241 -2.79 21.06 -3.53
CA GLN A 241 -2.26 21.22 -4.89
C GLN A 241 -3.37 21.25 -5.94
N GLN A 242 -4.39 20.40 -5.80
CA GLN A 242 -5.54 20.39 -6.70
C GLN A 242 -6.35 21.67 -6.62
N LYS A 243 -6.62 22.19 -5.42
CA LYS A 243 -7.29 23.50 -5.24
C LYS A 243 -6.50 24.64 -5.86
N ALA A 244 -5.17 24.65 -5.68
CA ALA A 244 -4.30 25.64 -6.28
C ALA A 244 -4.32 25.56 -7.81
N TYR A 245 -4.34 24.35 -8.39
CA TYR A 245 -4.50 24.13 -9.82
C TYR A 245 -5.82 24.70 -10.35
N GLU A 246 -6.94 24.36 -9.69
CA GLU A 246 -8.27 24.85 -10.11
C GLU A 246 -8.38 26.37 -10.07
N ALA A 247 -7.86 26.99 -9.01
CA ALA A 247 -7.81 28.45 -8.88
C ALA A 247 -6.95 29.09 -9.98
N ALA A 248 -5.79 28.51 -10.30
CA ALA A 248 -4.94 29.00 -11.39
C ALA A 248 -5.60 28.87 -12.77
N MET A 249 -6.27 27.76 -13.02
CA MET A 249 -7.00 27.52 -14.27
C MET A 249 -8.18 28.48 -14.45
N GLU A 250 -8.94 28.75 -13.39
CA GLU A 250 -10.06 29.70 -13.41
C GLU A 250 -9.55 31.12 -13.68
N ALA A 251 -8.56 31.59 -12.92
CA ALA A 251 -7.94 32.90 -13.15
C ALA A 251 -7.37 33.03 -14.58
N GLY A 252 -6.75 31.98 -15.09
CA GLY A 252 -6.27 31.95 -16.48
C GLY A 252 -7.40 32.06 -17.50
N ARG A 253 -8.49 31.34 -17.33
CA ARG A 253 -9.67 31.39 -18.19
C ARG A 253 -10.31 32.76 -18.23
N GLU A 254 -10.52 33.40 -17.07
CA GLU A 254 -11.12 34.73 -16.97
C GLU A 254 -10.25 35.77 -17.71
N ILE A 255 -8.94 35.75 -17.48
CA ILE A 255 -8.00 36.67 -18.14
C ILE A 255 -8.01 36.46 -19.65
N ILE A 256 -7.94 35.21 -20.13
CA ILE A 256 -7.92 34.87 -21.56
C ILE A 256 -9.24 35.25 -22.24
N ALA A 257 -10.37 35.04 -21.57
CA ALA A 257 -11.70 35.39 -22.09
C ALA A 257 -11.85 36.89 -22.29
N SER A 258 -11.19 37.73 -21.49
CA SER A 258 -11.23 39.20 -21.59
C SER A 258 -10.44 39.74 -22.80
N VAL A 259 -9.66 38.91 -23.50
CA VAL A 259 -8.83 39.29 -24.62
C VAL A 259 -9.63 39.32 -25.93
N THR A 260 -9.79 40.50 -26.54
CA THR A 260 -10.55 40.68 -27.79
C THR A 260 -9.71 41.25 -28.93
N ASP A 261 -8.61 41.94 -28.61
CA ASP A 261 -7.73 42.64 -29.57
C ASP A 261 -6.30 42.74 -29.03
N ALA A 262 -5.43 43.46 -29.76
CA ALA A 262 -4.03 43.61 -29.42
C ALA A 262 -3.83 44.40 -28.09
N ASP A 263 -4.64 45.40 -27.83
CA ASP A 263 -4.50 46.26 -26.64
C ASP A 263 -4.92 45.46 -25.39
N THR A 264 -6.02 44.77 -25.44
CA THR A 264 -6.46 43.89 -24.35
C THR A 264 -5.50 42.73 -24.14
N ALA A 265 -4.87 42.17 -25.18
CA ALA A 265 -3.84 41.14 -25.05
C ALA A 265 -2.60 41.67 -24.33
N ASN A 266 -2.14 42.88 -24.68
CA ASN A 266 -1.01 43.52 -24.03
C ASN A 266 -1.30 43.83 -22.53
N ALA A 267 -2.53 44.25 -22.21
CA ALA A 267 -2.96 44.48 -20.82
C ALA A 267 -3.13 43.19 -20.00
N ALA A 268 -3.51 42.08 -20.63
CA ALA A 268 -3.73 40.77 -19.99
C ALA A 268 -2.41 40.02 -19.68
N MET A 269 -1.39 40.15 -20.54
CA MET A 269 -0.11 39.44 -20.41
C MET A 269 0.56 39.59 -19.03
N PRO A 270 0.68 40.80 -18.43
CA PRO A 270 1.24 40.95 -17.09
C PRO A 270 0.40 40.28 -15.98
N LYS A 271 -0.91 40.17 -16.17
CA LYS A 271 -1.82 39.51 -15.23
C LYS A 271 -1.63 38.00 -15.26
N LEU A 272 -1.52 37.39 -16.44
CA LEU A 272 -1.21 35.98 -16.61
C LEU A 272 0.10 35.58 -15.92
N LYS A 273 1.14 36.39 -16.03
CA LYS A 273 2.45 36.14 -15.39
C LYS A 273 2.40 36.17 -13.86
N LYS A 274 1.36 36.70 -13.26
CA LYS A 274 1.18 36.79 -11.80
C LYS A 274 0.38 35.63 -11.22
N ILE A 275 -0.16 34.76 -12.06
CA ILE A 275 -0.92 33.57 -11.59
C ILE A 275 0.06 32.66 -10.85
N ALA A 276 -0.32 32.27 -9.64
CA ALA A 276 0.38 31.20 -8.90
C ALA A 276 -0.03 29.84 -9.46
N HIS A 277 0.83 29.26 -10.28
CA HIS A 277 0.57 28.00 -10.95
C HIS A 277 0.87 26.80 -10.07
N ALA A 278 0.08 25.73 -10.23
CA ALA A 278 0.29 24.43 -9.62
C ALA A 278 0.05 23.33 -10.66
N LEU A 279 0.71 22.19 -10.49
CA LEU A 279 0.64 21.04 -11.41
C LEU A 279 0.90 21.46 -12.87
N THR A 280 -0.01 21.13 -13.78
CA THR A 280 0.09 21.43 -15.21
C THR A 280 -0.52 22.77 -15.63
N SER A 281 -1.06 23.55 -14.67
CA SER A 281 -1.84 24.77 -14.97
C SER A 281 -1.08 25.81 -15.78
N GLU A 282 0.24 25.94 -15.60
CA GLU A 282 1.04 26.87 -16.40
C GLU A 282 1.08 26.48 -17.88
N LEU A 283 1.33 25.21 -18.16
CA LEU A 283 1.37 24.68 -19.52
C LEU A 283 0.01 24.80 -20.22
N GLU A 284 -1.05 24.48 -19.50
CA GLU A 284 -2.42 24.54 -20.03
C GLU A 284 -2.87 25.97 -20.27
N THR A 285 -2.60 26.89 -19.35
CA THR A 285 -2.90 28.32 -19.50
C THR A 285 -2.13 28.92 -20.67
N ASN A 286 -0.83 28.61 -20.80
CA ASN A 286 -0.01 29.09 -21.94
C ASN A 286 -0.53 28.52 -23.26
N THR A 287 -0.98 27.30 -23.30
CA THR A 287 -1.58 26.68 -24.51
C THR A 287 -2.88 27.40 -24.88
N ALA A 288 -3.76 27.63 -23.91
CA ALA A 288 -5.02 28.34 -24.11
C ALA A 288 -4.78 29.80 -24.58
N TRP A 289 -3.79 30.48 -23.97
CA TRP A 289 -3.37 31.80 -24.38
C TRP A 289 -2.92 31.85 -25.85
N ASN A 290 -2.01 30.97 -26.24
CA ASN A 290 -1.51 30.90 -27.61
C ASN A 290 -2.63 30.63 -28.63
N ASN A 291 -3.58 29.76 -28.28
CA ASN A 291 -4.75 29.48 -29.11
C ASN A 291 -5.63 30.75 -29.25
N ARG A 292 -5.86 31.49 -28.18
CA ARG A 292 -6.62 32.77 -28.22
C ARG A 292 -5.95 33.80 -29.08
N ILE A 293 -4.65 34.06 -28.91
CA ILE A 293 -3.86 35.00 -29.70
C ILE A 293 -3.92 34.63 -31.20
N LYS A 294 -3.76 33.33 -31.50
CA LYS A 294 -3.85 32.85 -32.88
C LYS A 294 -5.26 33.03 -33.47
N SER A 295 -6.32 32.79 -32.72
CA SER A 295 -7.72 32.94 -33.18
C SER A 295 -8.07 34.41 -33.48
N LEU A 296 -7.41 35.36 -32.82
CA LEU A 296 -7.57 36.79 -33.04
C LEU A 296 -6.64 37.36 -34.14
N GLY A 297 -5.85 36.52 -34.82
CA GLY A 297 -4.91 36.94 -35.83
C GLY A 297 -3.78 37.82 -35.30
N LEU A 298 -3.45 37.70 -34.00
CA LEU A 298 -2.40 38.46 -33.35
C LEU A 298 -1.07 37.69 -33.38
N PHE A 299 0.04 38.42 -33.30
CA PHE A 299 1.38 37.85 -33.09
C PHE A 299 2.16 38.74 -32.11
N TYR A 300 3.14 38.13 -31.46
CA TYR A 300 4.04 38.86 -30.54
C TYR A 300 5.22 39.44 -31.32
N ASP A 301 5.29 40.79 -31.42
CA ASP A 301 6.42 41.46 -32.00
C ASP A 301 7.57 41.55 -30.99
N LYS A 302 8.68 40.91 -31.30
CA LYS A 302 9.86 40.85 -30.42
C LYS A 302 10.60 42.16 -30.30
N VAL A 303 10.48 43.04 -31.33
CA VAL A 303 11.12 44.36 -31.35
C VAL A 303 10.32 45.35 -30.51
N LEU A 304 9.01 45.40 -30.74
CA LEU A 304 8.09 46.27 -30.00
C LEU A 304 7.74 45.68 -28.61
N LYS A 305 8.08 44.43 -28.36
CA LYS A 305 7.76 43.65 -27.13
C LYS A 305 6.28 43.66 -26.76
N LYS A 306 5.41 43.64 -27.79
CA LYS A 306 3.95 43.64 -27.63
C LYS A 306 3.25 42.83 -28.71
N TYR A 307 1.98 42.49 -28.45
CA TYR A 307 1.11 41.86 -29.43
C TYR A 307 0.62 42.93 -30.42
N THR A 308 0.60 42.53 -31.72
CA THR A 308 0.13 43.37 -32.85
C THR A 308 -0.67 42.47 -33.80
N PRO A 309 -1.58 43.07 -34.62
CA PRO A 309 -2.22 42.30 -35.71
C PRO A 309 -1.17 41.80 -36.70
N LYS A 310 -1.41 40.63 -37.27
CA LYS A 310 -0.57 40.13 -38.38
C LYS A 310 -0.62 41.13 -39.53
N PRO A 311 0.52 41.48 -40.14
CA PRO A 311 0.52 42.27 -41.37
C PRO A 311 -0.30 41.54 -42.43
N GLU A 312 -1.17 42.27 -43.12
CA GLU A 312 -1.85 41.72 -44.33
C GLU A 312 -0.78 41.37 -45.34
N GLU A 313 -0.75 40.11 -45.81
CA GLU A 313 0.02 39.73 -46.96
C GLU A 313 -0.57 40.52 -48.16
N LYS A 314 0.17 41.49 -48.66
CA LYS A 314 -0.16 42.14 -49.94
C LYS A 314 -0.23 41.01 -50.98
N LYS A 315 -1.42 40.66 -51.43
CA LYS A 315 -1.58 39.91 -52.69
C LYS A 315 -0.97 40.76 -53.78
N GLU A 316 0.21 40.40 -54.26
CA GLU A 316 0.70 40.87 -55.52
C GLU A 316 -0.35 40.50 -56.56
N ALA A 317 -1.01 41.54 -57.11
CA ALA A 317 -1.86 41.40 -58.27
C ALA A 317 -0.97 41.16 -59.50
N GLU A 318 -1.07 39.98 -60.08
CA GLU A 318 -0.71 39.74 -61.46
C GLU A 318 -1.80 40.30 -62.38
#